data_8f67fdbc48955ce865e1f411f1e3421f
#
_entry.id   8f67fdbc48955ce865e1f411f1e3421f
#
_cell.length_a   1.000
_cell.length_b   1.000
_cell.length_c   1.000
_cell.angle_alpha   90.00
_cell.angle_beta   90.00
_cell.angle_gamma   90.00
#
_symmetry.space_group_name_H-M   'P 1'
#
loop_
_entity.id
_entity.type
_entity.pdbx_description
1 polymer ?
#
loop_
_entity_poly.entity_id
_entity_poly.type
_entity_poly.pdbx_seq_one_letter_code
_entity_poly.pdbx_strand_id
1 'polypeptide(L)'
;MPAVTRRDYTGPEDLRAMQSLAQRIWSRSSSVHVGDLAWQRFQHLGREAEWPTVLWEAGPEVVAWGWVSLPGGLALLVDPARPELASEVLGWFEDTATAAELTVTVLDAEKHVIAALEQSGYALPEKSVHQSYMSRLLEDLPEPVVPGGFTLRPVGADDLARRVAVHRAVWHPSRVTEPSYRNVMRAWPYRNRLDWVMEAPDGRFAAQCLIWLDDRNAVGELEPVGTLPEFRRLGLARAVCLAALHAARDAGAREAVVYPVIGDPKSPAALPLYRDLGFRPYARTLTFTRTRCRIPPSSGSASPEGAHQRT
;
A
#
# COMPACT_ATOMS: atom_id res chain seq x y z
N MET A 1 -4.92 -22.36 22.39
CA MET A 1 -4.12 -21.56 21.46
C MET A 1 -3.04 -20.85 22.27
N PRO A 2 -1.84 -20.56 21.71
CA PRO A 2 -0.84 -19.77 22.44
C PRO A 2 -1.40 -18.40 22.78
N ALA A 3 -0.95 -17.86 23.94
CA ALA A 3 -1.29 -16.49 24.33
C ALA A 3 -0.78 -15.49 23.30
N VAL A 4 -1.54 -14.43 23.07
CA VAL A 4 -1.13 -13.36 22.15
C VAL A 4 -0.42 -12.28 22.96
N THR A 5 0.70 -11.82 22.45
CA THR A 5 1.46 -10.69 22.99
C THR A 5 1.55 -9.57 21.96
N ARG A 6 1.56 -8.33 22.45
CA ARG A 6 1.70 -7.13 21.61
C ARG A 6 3.08 -6.51 21.81
N ARG A 7 3.71 -6.09 20.73
CA ARG A 7 4.96 -5.33 20.76
C ARG A 7 5.08 -4.31 19.65
N ASP A 8 5.93 -3.33 19.84
CA ASP A 8 6.22 -2.31 18.85
C ASP A 8 7.07 -2.88 17.69
N TYR A 9 6.92 -2.28 16.53
CA TYR A 9 7.77 -2.51 15.36
C TYR A 9 9.17 -1.94 15.60
N THR A 10 10.21 -2.72 15.31
CA THR A 10 11.61 -2.37 15.59
C THR A 10 12.50 -2.27 14.34
N GLY A 11 12.07 -2.80 13.19
CA GLY A 11 12.90 -2.74 12.00
C GLY A 11 12.51 -3.69 10.87
N PRO A 12 13.40 -3.89 9.88
CA PRO A 12 13.11 -4.65 8.65
C PRO A 12 12.69 -6.11 8.88
N GLU A 13 13.18 -6.75 9.94
CA GLU A 13 12.77 -8.13 10.30
C GLU A 13 11.28 -8.18 10.67
N ASP A 14 10.78 -7.14 11.35
CA ASP A 14 9.36 -7.04 11.65
C ASP A 14 8.52 -6.82 10.41
N LEU A 15 9.02 -6.03 9.44
CA LEU A 15 8.36 -5.92 8.14
C LEU A 15 8.26 -7.29 7.47
N ARG A 16 9.33 -8.09 7.55
CA ARG A 16 9.33 -9.47 7.02
C ARG A 16 8.32 -10.37 7.73
N ALA A 17 8.16 -10.20 9.05
CA ALA A 17 7.13 -10.91 9.81
C ALA A 17 5.71 -10.48 9.42
N MET A 18 5.46 -9.18 9.22
CA MET A 18 4.20 -8.65 8.67
C MET A 18 3.90 -9.23 7.27
N GLN A 19 4.89 -9.27 6.39
CA GLN A 19 4.78 -9.89 5.07
C GLN A 19 4.54 -11.39 5.14
N SER A 20 5.08 -12.08 6.15
CA SER A 20 4.82 -13.51 6.37
C SER A 20 3.37 -13.78 6.74
N LEU A 21 2.74 -12.91 7.53
CA LEU A 21 1.28 -12.97 7.77
C LEU A 21 0.53 -12.77 6.46
N ALA A 22 0.84 -11.73 5.68
CA ALA A 22 0.20 -11.47 4.39
C ALA A 22 0.31 -12.68 3.44
N GLN A 23 1.48 -13.32 3.36
CA GLN A 23 1.66 -14.54 2.57
C GLN A 23 0.82 -15.72 3.07
N ARG A 24 0.74 -15.88 4.39
CA ARG A 24 0.05 -17.03 5.00
C ARG A 24 -1.45 -17.00 4.77
N ILE A 25 -2.05 -15.81 4.86
CA ILE A 25 -3.50 -15.63 4.72
C ILE A 25 -3.91 -15.12 3.33
N TRP A 26 -2.96 -15.05 2.39
CA TRP A 26 -3.25 -14.54 1.05
C TRP A 26 -4.46 -15.24 0.42
N SER A 27 -5.39 -14.44 -0.02
CA SER A 27 -6.57 -14.86 -0.79
C SER A 27 -7.14 -13.63 -1.51
N ARG A 28 -8.16 -13.84 -2.33
CA ARG A 28 -8.92 -12.71 -2.92
C ARG A 28 -9.71 -11.88 -1.89
N SER A 29 -9.69 -12.31 -0.63
CA SER A 29 -10.29 -11.58 0.49
C SER A 29 -9.25 -10.84 1.34
N SER A 30 -7.98 -10.79 0.90
CA SER A 30 -6.91 -10.05 1.56
C SER A 30 -6.68 -8.71 0.90
N SER A 31 -6.59 -7.65 1.71
CA SER A 31 -6.32 -6.28 1.24
C SER A 31 -4.83 -6.00 0.99
N VAL A 32 -3.92 -6.82 1.51
CA VAL A 32 -2.48 -6.52 1.52
C VAL A 32 -1.69 -7.57 0.76
N HIS A 33 -0.90 -7.11 -0.21
CA HIS A 33 0.15 -7.89 -0.85
C HIS A 33 1.51 -7.61 -0.19
N VAL A 34 2.46 -8.54 -0.30
CA VAL A 34 3.81 -8.37 0.26
C VAL A 34 4.56 -7.19 -0.33
N GLY A 35 4.25 -6.83 -1.58
CA GLY A 35 4.80 -5.69 -2.29
C GLY A 35 4.35 -4.36 -1.71
N ASP A 36 3.05 -4.22 -1.37
CA ASP A 36 2.51 -3.03 -0.72
C ASP A 36 3.34 -2.63 0.51
N LEU A 37 3.59 -3.62 1.38
CA LEU A 37 4.34 -3.38 2.62
C LEU A 37 5.76 -2.91 2.34
N ALA A 38 6.45 -3.52 1.38
CA ALA A 38 7.80 -3.12 1.01
C ALA A 38 7.82 -1.72 0.38
N TRP A 39 6.91 -1.46 -0.57
CA TRP A 39 6.80 -0.18 -1.23
C TRP A 39 6.47 0.94 -0.24
N GLN A 40 5.42 0.80 0.55
CA GLN A 40 4.97 1.80 1.50
C GLN A 40 6.05 2.12 2.55
N ARG A 41 6.79 1.12 3.03
CA ARG A 41 7.80 1.32 4.07
C ARG A 41 9.06 2.02 3.57
N PHE A 42 9.49 1.75 2.34
CA PHE A 42 10.81 2.16 1.86
C PHE A 42 10.82 3.30 0.84
N GLN A 43 9.67 3.64 0.21
CA GLN A 43 9.64 4.72 -0.78
C GLN A 43 9.96 6.11 -0.22
N HIS A 44 9.89 6.30 1.10
CA HIS A 44 10.21 7.55 1.77
C HIS A 44 11.18 7.32 2.93
N LEU A 45 11.97 8.34 3.26
CA LEU A 45 12.88 8.37 4.41
C LEU A 45 12.45 9.44 5.39
N GLY A 46 12.79 9.24 6.68
CA GLY A 46 12.61 10.24 7.74
C GLY A 46 11.15 10.44 8.15
N ARG A 47 10.27 9.46 7.88
CA ARG A 47 8.86 9.49 8.25
C ARG A 47 8.47 8.43 9.29
N GLU A 48 9.44 7.74 9.84
CA GLU A 48 9.23 6.62 10.77
C GLU A 48 8.43 7.04 11.99
N ALA A 49 8.64 8.27 12.47
CA ALA A 49 7.88 8.86 13.59
C ALA A 49 6.40 9.14 13.25
N GLU A 50 6.06 9.26 11.95
CA GLU A 50 4.68 9.43 11.48
C GLU A 50 3.94 8.09 11.36
N TRP A 51 4.66 6.96 11.57
CA TRP A 51 4.18 5.60 11.31
C TRP A 51 4.29 4.67 12.52
N PRO A 52 3.67 4.98 13.67
CA PRO A 52 3.55 4.03 14.75
C PRO A 52 3.03 2.69 14.22
N THR A 53 3.74 1.61 14.54
CA THR A 53 3.41 0.28 14.03
C THR A 53 3.56 -0.74 15.15
N VAL A 54 2.59 -1.62 15.31
CA VAL A 54 2.54 -2.64 16.38
C VAL A 54 2.16 -3.98 15.78
N LEU A 55 2.76 -5.06 16.33
CA LEU A 55 2.53 -6.43 15.97
C LEU A 55 1.88 -7.19 17.13
N TRP A 56 0.94 -8.09 16.82
CA TRP A 56 0.39 -9.10 17.72
C TRP A 56 0.93 -10.46 17.33
N GLU A 57 1.52 -11.16 18.28
CA GLU A 57 2.23 -12.43 18.07
C GLU A 57 1.61 -13.56 18.89
N ALA A 58 1.43 -14.72 18.27
CA ALA A 58 1.04 -15.97 18.92
C ALA A 58 2.21 -16.97 18.82
N GLY A 59 3.04 -17.03 19.84
CA GLY A 59 4.33 -17.69 19.76
C GLY A 59 5.27 -16.95 18.81
N PRO A 60 5.88 -17.62 17.82
CA PRO A 60 6.81 -16.96 16.88
C PRO A 60 6.12 -16.31 15.68
N GLU A 61 4.81 -16.42 15.57
CA GLU A 61 4.05 -15.95 14.39
C GLU A 61 3.32 -14.64 14.66
N VAL A 62 3.48 -13.66 13.75
CA VAL A 62 2.61 -12.49 13.71
C VAL A 62 1.23 -12.94 13.23
N VAL A 63 0.18 -12.59 13.99
CA VAL A 63 -1.22 -12.93 13.72
C VAL A 63 -2.08 -11.69 13.48
N ALA A 64 -1.59 -10.49 13.83
CA ALA A 64 -2.16 -9.22 13.41
C ALA A 64 -1.09 -8.13 13.47
N TRP A 65 -1.30 -7.06 12.73
CA TRP A 65 -0.53 -5.83 12.86
C TRP A 65 -1.41 -4.61 12.58
N GLY A 66 -1.04 -3.49 13.16
CA GLY A 66 -1.57 -2.16 12.87
C GLY A 66 -0.44 -1.20 12.52
N TRP A 67 -0.62 -0.41 11.49
CA TRP A 67 0.29 0.63 11.03
C TRP A 67 -0.48 1.93 10.91
N VAL A 68 -0.24 2.86 11.83
CA VAL A 68 -0.86 4.18 11.81
C VAL A 68 -0.11 5.09 10.84
N SER A 69 -0.87 5.83 10.06
CA SER A 69 -0.38 7.00 9.31
C SER A 69 -0.92 8.24 10.03
N LEU A 70 -0.10 8.85 10.89
CA LEU A 70 -0.51 10.04 11.62
C LEU A 70 -0.93 11.16 10.64
N PRO A 71 -1.98 11.96 10.99
CA PRO A 71 -2.58 12.01 12.31
C PRO A 71 -3.71 11.00 12.56
N GLY A 72 -4.30 10.31 11.57
CA GLY A 72 -5.54 9.57 11.83
C GLY A 72 -5.90 8.47 10.82
N GLY A 73 -4.94 7.93 10.06
CA GLY A 73 -5.15 6.79 9.17
C GLY A 73 -4.62 5.48 9.77
N LEU A 74 -5.31 4.36 9.54
CA LEU A 74 -4.86 3.02 9.92
C LEU A 74 -4.84 2.10 8.71
N ALA A 75 -3.70 1.44 8.48
CA ALA A 75 -3.60 0.18 7.75
C ALA A 75 -3.47 -0.96 8.76
N LEU A 76 -4.13 -2.08 8.51
CA LEU A 76 -4.07 -3.25 9.38
C LEU A 76 -4.19 -4.53 8.57
N LEU A 77 -3.72 -5.62 9.16
CA LEU A 77 -4.01 -6.97 8.71
C LEU A 77 -4.24 -7.85 9.94
N VAL A 78 -5.32 -8.61 9.94
CA VAL A 78 -5.69 -9.51 11.03
C VAL A 78 -5.95 -10.89 10.43
N ASP A 79 -5.33 -11.91 11.01
CA ASP A 79 -5.57 -13.30 10.63
C ASP A 79 -7.08 -13.60 10.81
N PRO A 80 -7.81 -14.01 9.74
CA PRO A 80 -9.23 -14.34 9.83
C PRO A 80 -9.56 -15.45 10.84
N ALA A 81 -8.58 -16.26 11.23
CA ALA A 81 -8.71 -17.24 12.30
C ALA A 81 -8.68 -16.62 13.72
N ARG A 82 -8.37 -15.33 13.81
CA ARG A 82 -8.25 -14.57 15.07
C ARG A 82 -9.04 -13.24 14.99
N PRO A 83 -10.33 -13.27 14.65
CA PRO A 83 -11.14 -12.08 14.37
C PRO A 83 -11.23 -11.12 15.57
N GLU A 84 -11.09 -11.63 16.80
CA GLU A 84 -11.09 -10.84 18.04
C GLU A 84 -10.00 -9.78 18.08
N LEU A 85 -8.86 -10.02 17.40
CA LEU A 85 -7.75 -9.09 17.39
C LEU A 85 -8.06 -7.79 16.62
N ALA A 86 -9.06 -7.80 15.73
CA ALA A 86 -9.45 -6.58 15.02
C ALA A 86 -9.87 -5.47 16.01
N SER A 87 -10.63 -5.80 17.04
CA SER A 87 -11.03 -4.84 18.08
C SER A 87 -9.83 -4.34 18.90
N GLU A 88 -8.84 -5.20 19.18
CA GLU A 88 -7.62 -4.80 19.88
C GLU A 88 -6.77 -3.83 19.04
N VAL A 89 -6.62 -4.10 17.73
CA VAL A 89 -5.91 -3.20 16.80
C VAL A 89 -6.61 -1.85 16.71
N LEU A 90 -7.95 -1.83 16.64
CA LEU A 90 -8.72 -0.60 16.59
C LEU A 90 -8.58 0.21 17.89
N GLY A 91 -8.64 -0.43 19.07
CA GLY A 91 -8.43 0.23 20.35
C GLY A 91 -7.04 0.87 20.44
N TRP A 92 -5.99 0.14 20.06
CA TRP A 92 -4.63 0.69 20.01
C TRP A 92 -4.52 1.88 19.03
N PHE A 93 -5.16 1.78 17.86
CA PHE A 93 -5.19 2.88 16.89
C PHE A 93 -5.85 4.14 17.48
N GLU A 94 -6.98 3.98 18.15
CA GLU A 94 -7.69 5.09 18.77
C GLU A 94 -6.85 5.79 19.85
N ASP A 95 -6.06 5.04 20.61
CA ASP A 95 -5.14 5.60 21.61
C ASP A 95 -3.94 6.31 20.96
N THR A 96 -3.50 5.86 19.79
CA THR A 96 -2.30 6.36 19.09
C THR A 96 -2.58 7.56 18.20
N ALA A 97 -3.72 7.56 17.51
CA ALA A 97 -4.08 8.62 16.55
C ALA A 97 -4.34 9.95 17.25
N THR A 98 -4.01 11.05 16.55
CA THR A 98 -4.14 12.43 17.09
C THR A 98 -5.19 13.26 16.35
N ALA A 99 -5.75 12.76 15.24
CA ALA A 99 -6.79 13.44 14.47
C ALA A 99 -8.14 13.41 15.18
N ALA A 100 -8.99 14.38 14.86
CA ALA A 100 -10.40 14.38 15.27
C ALA A 100 -11.24 13.37 14.45
N GLU A 101 -10.86 13.12 13.22
CA GLU A 101 -11.46 12.09 12.36
C GLU A 101 -10.47 10.96 12.13
N LEU A 102 -10.92 9.74 12.38
CA LEU A 102 -10.17 8.50 12.20
C LEU A 102 -10.64 7.82 10.91
N THR A 103 -9.69 7.27 10.14
CA THR A 103 -10.00 6.59 8.87
C THR A 103 -9.34 5.22 8.83
N VAL A 104 -10.11 4.22 8.39
CA VAL A 104 -9.63 2.85 8.20
C VAL A 104 -10.13 2.35 6.84
N THR A 105 -9.21 1.93 5.99
CA THR A 105 -9.54 1.39 4.67
C THR A 105 -9.33 -0.12 4.69
N VAL A 106 -10.36 -0.87 4.31
CA VAL A 106 -10.38 -2.34 4.27
C VAL A 106 -10.95 -2.84 2.96
N LEU A 107 -10.72 -4.10 2.62
CA LEU A 107 -11.38 -4.72 1.48
C LEU A 107 -12.82 -5.10 1.84
N ASP A 108 -13.76 -4.96 0.91
CA ASP A 108 -15.18 -5.33 1.12
C ASP A 108 -15.37 -6.84 1.42
N ALA A 109 -14.34 -7.64 1.21
CA ALA A 109 -14.30 -9.06 1.55
C ALA A 109 -13.79 -9.36 2.98
N GLU A 110 -13.17 -8.42 3.69
CA GLU A 110 -12.61 -8.59 5.05
C GLU A 110 -13.70 -8.47 6.13
N LYS A 111 -14.68 -9.38 6.11
CA LYS A 111 -15.89 -9.32 6.92
C LYS A 111 -15.62 -9.23 8.43
N HIS A 112 -14.57 -9.88 8.92
CA HIS A 112 -14.21 -9.87 10.34
C HIS A 112 -13.71 -8.49 10.80
N VAL A 113 -12.96 -7.77 9.96
CA VAL A 113 -12.50 -6.40 10.25
C VAL A 113 -13.67 -5.42 10.12
N ILE A 114 -14.52 -5.58 9.09
CA ILE A 114 -15.72 -4.74 8.90
C ILE A 114 -16.64 -4.83 10.12
N ALA A 115 -16.91 -6.05 10.62
CA ALA A 115 -17.73 -6.24 11.80
C ALA A 115 -17.15 -5.54 13.06
N ALA A 116 -15.83 -5.59 13.24
CA ALA A 116 -15.17 -4.89 14.35
C ALA A 116 -15.25 -3.36 14.20
N LEU A 117 -15.10 -2.83 12.99
CA LEU A 117 -15.24 -1.39 12.69
C LEU A 117 -16.66 -0.90 13.02
N GLU A 118 -17.69 -1.60 12.55
CA GLU A 118 -19.09 -1.26 12.83
C GLU A 118 -19.40 -1.30 14.33
N GLN A 119 -18.94 -2.34 15.04
CA GLN A 119 -19.07 -2.45 16.51
C GLN A 119 -18.34 -1.33 17.26
N SER A 120 -17.22 -0.85 16.72
CA SER A 120 -16.46 0.29 17.26
C SER A 120 -17.03 1.65 16.85
N GLY A 121 -18.18 1.70 16.18
CA GLY A 121 -18.84 2.95 15.80
C GLY A 121 -18.23 3.66 14.58
N TYR A 122 -17.43 2.98 13.78
CA TYR A 122 -17.03 3.49 12.47
C TYR A 122 -18.18 3.31 11.47
N ALA A 123 -18.33 4.27 10.57
CA ALA A 123 -19.37 4.27 9.54
C ALA A 123 -18.80 4.50 8.14
N LEU A 124 -19.47 3.97 7.14
CA LEU A 124 -19.19 4.28 5.74
C LEU A 124 -19.79 5.62 5.37
N PRO A 125 -19.03 6.59 4.86
CA PRO A 125 -19.57 7.83 4.32
C PRO A 125 -20.38 7.53 3.04
N GLU A 126 -21.40 8.37 2.73
CA GLU A 126 -22.23 8.21 1.53
C GLU A 126 -21.41 8.21 0.23
N LYS A 127 -20.32 8.95 0.20
CA LYS A 127 -19.40 9.02 -0.95
C LYS A 127 -17.98 8.79 -0.47
N SER A 128 -17.33 7.75 -0.98
CA SER A 128 -15.93 7.49 -0.77
C SER A 128 -15.25 7.12 -2.09
N VAL A 129 -14.02 7.61 -2.27
CA VAL A 129 -13.12 7.11 -3.29
C VAL A 129 -12.72 5.69 -2.89
N HIS A 130 -12.61 4.79 -3.84
CA HIS A 130 -12.22 3.41 -3.56
C HIS A 130 -11.20 2.90 -4.57
N GLN A 131 -10.42 1.91 -4.18
CA GLN A 131 -9.60 1.15 -5.11
C GLN A 131 -10.41 -0.04 -5.64
N SER A 132 -10.30 -0.30 -6.93
CA SER A 132 -10.80 -1.53 -7.52
C SER A 132 -9.69 -2.59 -7.49
N TYR A 133 -9.91 -3.67 -6.79
CA TYR A 133 -8.99 -4.80 -6.75
C TYR A 133 -9.23 -5.66 -8.00
N MET A 134 -8.24 -5.74 -8.85
CA MET A 134 -8.32 -6.41 -10.14
C MET A 134 -7.26 -7.49 -10.26
N SER A 135 -7.61 -8.59 -10.92
CA SER A 135 -6.65 -9.67 -11.19
C SER A 135 -6.71 -10.16 -12.63
N ARG A 136 -5.63 -10.82 -13.04
CA ARG A 136 -5.47 -11.49 -14.33
C ARG A 136 -4.63 -12.75 -14.18
N LEU A 137 -5.04 -13.86 -14.80
CA LEU A 137 -4.19 -15.02 -15.03
C LEU A 137 -3.15 -14.72 -16.11
N LEU A 138 -1.95 -15.30 -15.99
CA LEU A 138 -0.81 -14.99 -16.87
C LEU A 138 -0.60 -16.02 -17.99
N GLU A 139 -1.61 -16.83 -18.31
CA GLU A 139 -1.53 -17.88 -19.34
C GLU A 139 -1.42 -17.28 -20.75
N ASP A 140 -2.34 -16.39 -21.13
CA ASP A 140 -2.45 -15.82 -22.47
C ASP A 140 -2.05 -14.33 -22.47
N LEU A 141 -0.75 -14.05 -22.40
CA LEU A 141 -0.23 -12.69 -22.45
C LEU A 141 0.05 -12.29 -23.91
N PRO A 142 -0.53 -11.18 -24.41
CA PRO A 142 -0.12 -10.60 -25.69
C PRO A 142 1.33 -10.15 -25.64
N GLU A 143 2.02 -10.21 -26.79
CA GLU A 143 3.37 -9.67 -26.90
C GLU A 143 3.39 -8.13 -26.75
N PRO A 144 4.41 -7.56 -26.08
CA PRO A 144 4.56 -6.12 -26.00
C PRO A 144 4.92 -5.52 -27.36
N VAL A 145 4.18 -4.49 -27.78
CA VAL A 145 4.50 -3.74 -29.01
C VAL A 145 5.28 -2.49 -28.60
N VAL A 146 6.54 -2.43 -29.04
CA VAL A 146 7.44 -1.31 -28.74
C VAL A 146 7.40 -0.31 -29.89
N PRO A 147 7.04 0.96 -29.65
CA PRO A 147 7.08 1.99 -30.69
C PRO A 147 8.51 2.25 -31.21
N GLY A 148 8.62 2.65 -32.48
CA GLY A 148 9.93 2.92 -33.11
C GLY A 148 10.75 3.95 -32.32
N GLY A 149 12.04 3.67 -32.15
CA GLY A 149 12.99 4.52 -31.42
C GLY A 149 13.01 4.34 -29.90
N PHE A 150 12.05 3.60 -29.32
CA PHE A 150 12.05 3.26 -27.89
C PHE A 150 12.72 1.92 -27.62
N THR A 151 13.28 1.76 -26.42
CA THR A 151 13.86 0.50 -25.94
C THR A 151 13.15 0.02 -24.70
N LEU A 152 12.65 -1.21 -24.72
CA LEU A 152 11.98 -1.88 -23.61
C LEU A 152 12.95 -2.84 -22.92
N ARG A 153 13.22 -2.65 -21.64
CA ARG A 153 14.18 -3.45 -20.88
C ARG A 153 13.95 -3.41 -19.37
N PRO A 154 14.48 -4.37 -18.59
CA PRO A 154 14.51 -4.26 -17.14
C PRO A 154 15.49 -3.17 -16.67
N VAL A 155 15.29 -2.69 -15.45
CA VAL A 155 16.18 -1.74 -14.76
C VAL A 155 17.54 -2.39 -14.52
N GLY A 156 18.63 -1.72 -14.94
CA GLY A 156 20.00 -2.12 -14.67
C GLY A 156 20.58 -1.52 -13.40
N ALA A 157 21.80 -1.92 -13.06
CA ALA A 157 22.50 -1.48 -11.83
C ALA A 157 22.74 0.05 -11.82
N ASP A 158 22.99 0.65 -12.98
CA ASP A 158 23.34 2.08 -13.12
C ASP A 158 22.11 2.98 -13.38
N ASP A 159 20.92 2.41 -13.35
CA ASP A 159 19.70 3.13 -13.71
C ASP A 159 19.02 3.88 -12.56
N LEU A 160 19.55 3.82 -11.35
CA LEU A 160 18.90 4.37 -10.15
C LEU A 160 18.44 5.82 -10.33
N ALA A 161 19.32 6.69 -10.81
CA ALA A 161 18.99 8.12 -11.00
C ALA A 161 17.85 8.30 -12.02
N ARG A 162 17.91 7.61 -13.17
CA ARG A 162 16.87 7.65 -14.22
C ARG A 162 15.56 7.06 -13.74
N ARG A 163 15.64 5.95 -12.96
CA ARG A 163 14.48 5.27 -12.39
C ARG A 163 13.74 6.17 -11.38
N VAL A 164 14.47 6.89 -10.54
CA VAL A 164 13.92 7.88 -9.62
C VAL A 164 13.34 9.08 -10.37
N ALA A 165 14.04 9.56 -11.41
CA ALA A 165 13.60 10.71 -12.20
C ALA A 165 12.23 10.46 -12.86
N VAL A 166 12.02 9.30 -13.52
CA VAL A 166 10.72 8.96 -14.13
C VAL A 166 9.65 8.83 -13.07
N HIS A 167 9.95 8.19 -11.92
CA HIS A 167 8.98 8.08 -10.83
C HIS A 167 8.53 9.46 -10.34
N ARG A 168 9.48 10.34 -10.03
CA ARG A 168 9.19 11.70 -9.53
C ARG A 168 8.40 12.55 -10.52
N ALA A 169 8.66 12.41 -11.80
CA ALA A 169 7.94 13.15 -12.83
C ALA A 169 6.50 12.65 -13.03
N VAL A 170 6.28 11.33 -12.95
CA VAL A 170 4.94 10.72 -13.06
C VAL A 170 4.04 11.12 -11.87
N TRP A 171 4.60 11.11 -10.64
CA TRP A 171 3.85 11.40 -9.39
C TRP A 171 4.22 12.75 -8.78
N HIS A 172 4.38 13.77 -9.59
CA HIS A 172 4.71 15.11 -9.10
C HIS A 172 3.54 15.72 -8.27
N PRO A 173 3.83 16.28 -7.05
CA PRO A 173 5.11 16.30 -6.33
C PRO A 173 5.39 14.94 -5.63
N SER A 174 6.56 14.34 -5.87
CA SER A 174 6.99 13.08 -5.25
C SER A 174 8.14 13.30 -4.28
N ARG A 175 8.09 12.61 -3.13
CA ARG A 175 9.15 12.63 -2.10
C ARG A 175 10.17 11.50 -2.27
N VAL A 176 10.01 10.65 -3.27
CA VAL A 176 10.97 9.58 -3.57
C VAL A 176 12.33 10.19 -3.94
N THR A 177 13.38 9.63 -3.36
CA THR A 177 14.78 10.04 -3.57
C THR A 177 15.62 8.84 -3.98
N GLU A 178 16.84 9.05 -4.49
CA GLU A 178 17.74 7.93 -4.77
C GLU A 178 18.04 7.07 -3.52
N PRO A 179 18.34 7.66 -2.34
CA PRO A 179 18.52 6.87 -1.13
C PRO A 179 17.28 6.04 -0.76
N SER A 180 16.06 6.61 -0.84
CA SER A 180 14.84 5.86 -0.53
C SER A 180 14.56 4.74 -1.54
N TYR A 181 14.75 5.02 -2.84
CA TYR A 181 14.56 4.00 -3.87
C TYR A 181 15.62 2.88 -3.79
N ARG A 182 16.84 3.20 -3.35
CA ARG A 182 17.86 2.18 -3.05
C ARG A 182 17.42 1.25 -1.93
N ASN A 183 16.69 1.74 -0.94
CA ASN A 183 16.08 0.89 0.08
C ASN A 183 14.96 0.02 -0.50
N VAL A 184 14.12 0.56 -1.40
CA VAL A 184 13.13 -0.21 -2.17
C VAL A 184 13.82 -1.36 -2.92
N MET A 185 14.91 -1.08 -3.64
CA MET A 185 15.66 -2.10 -4.40
C MET A 185 16.33 -3.18 -3.53
N ARG A 186 16.53 -2.92 -2.24
CA ARG A 186 17.08 -3.89 -1.26
C ARG A 186 15.99 -4.64 -0.50
N ALA A 187 14.77 -4.15 -0.56
CA ALA A 187 13.67 -4.75 0.18
C ALA A 187 13.24 -6.09 -0.44
N TRP A 188 12.98 -7.08 0.41
CA TRP A 188 12.28 -8.27 -0.06
C TRP A 188 10.81 -7.92 -0.37
N PRO A 189 10.24 -8.36 -1.50
CA PRO A 189 10.77 -9.29 -2.53
C PRO A 189 11.22 -8.59 -3.83
N TYR A 190 11.81 -7.39 -3.77
CA TYR A 190 12.27 -6.69 -4.98
C TYR A 190 13.19 -7.55 -5.84
N ARG A 191 13.00 -7.46 -7.17
CA ARG A 191 13.85 -8.08 -8.18
C ARG A 191 13.98 -7.14 -9.37
N ASN A 192 15.21 -6.73 -9.70
CA ASN A 192 15.46 -5.83 -10.82
C ASN A 192 14.90 -6.36 -12.16
N ARG A 193 14.89 -7.67 -12.38
CA ARG A 193 14.31 -8.32 -13.57
C ARG A 193 12.78 -8.14 -13.67
N LEU A 194 12.11 -7.71 -12.59
CA LEU A 194 10.68 -7.44 -12.54
C LEU A 194 10.37 -5.92 -12.48
N ASP A 195 11.40 -5.06 -12.53
CA ASP A 195 11.27 -3.60 -12.63
C ASP A 195 11.61 -3.18 -14.06
N TRP A 196 10.60 -2.90 -14.86
CA TRP A 196 10.72 -2.65 -16.29
C TRP A 196 10.55 -1.17 -16.64
N VAL A 197 11.29 -0.73 -17.66
CA VAL A 197 11.25 0.65 -18.16
C VAL A 197 11.18 0.67 -19.67
N MET A 198 10.56 1.74 -20.18
CA MET A 198 10.61 2.13 -21.59
C MET A 198 11.56 3.32 -21.70
N GLU A 199 12.70 3.13 -22.36
CA GLU A 199 13.70 4.16 -22.61
C GLU A 199 13.39 4.86 -23.94
N ALA A 200 13.30 6.19 -23.91
CA ALA A 200 13.07 7.03 -25.07
C ALA A 200 14.36 7.26 -25.87
N PRO A 201 14.29 7.74 -27.13
CA PRO A 201 15.47 8.01 -27.97
C PRO A 201 16.47 9.01 -27.36
N ASP A 202 16.00 9.88 -26.46
CA ASP A 202 16.82 10.86 -25.73
C ASP A 202 17.47 10.29 -24.45
N GLY A 203 17.32 9.00 -24.20
CA GLY A 203 17.87 8.29 -23.04
C GLY A 203 17.08 8.43 -21.74
N ARG A 204 15.98 9.21 -21.71
CA ARG A 204 15.09 9.28 -20.54
C ARG A 204 14.19 8.06 -20.45
N PHE A 205 13.82 7.67 -19.24
CA PHE A 205 12.75 6.68 -19.05
C PHE A 205 11.38 7.35 -19.24
N ALA A 206 10.63 6.88 -20.22
CA ALA A 206 9.32 7.41 -20.58
C ALA A 206 8.16 6.72 -19.86
N ALA A 207 8.33 5.44 -19.51
CA ALA A 207 7.35 4.66 -18.76
C ALA A 207 8.04 3.62 -17.87
N GLN A 208 7.34 3.13 -16.86
CA GLN A 208 7.83 2.17 -15.88
C GLN A 208 6.73 1.26 -15.36
N CYS A 209 7.11 0.03 -14.99
CA CYS A 209 6.26 -0.94 -14.29
C CYS A 209 7.13 -1.84 -13.41
N LEU A 210 6.90 -1.82 -12.12
CA LEU A 210 7.49 -2.77 -11.18
C LEU A 210 6.45 -3.82 -10.80
N ILE A 211 6.87 -5.09 -10.77
CA ILE A 211 6.07 -6.19 -10.22
C ILE A 211 6.76 -6.75 -8.98
N TRP A 212 6.00 -6.82 -7.89
CA TRP A 212 6.36 -7.50 -6.66
C TRP A 212 5.84 -8.94 -6.73
N LEU A 213 6.72 -9.92 -6.63
CA LEU A 213 6.32 -11.32 -6.73
C LEU A 213 6.29 -12.00 -5.36
N ASP A 214 5.11 -12.46 -4.96
CA ASP A 214 4.93 -13.42 -3.89
C ASP A 214 5.13 -14.84 -4.46
N ASP A 215 6.31 -15.43 -4.24
CA ASP A 215 6.63 -16.76 -4.75
C ASP A 215 5.76 -17.86 -4.13
N ARG A 216 5.36 -17.69 -2.86
CA ARG A 216 4.57 -18.70 -2.15
C ARG A 216 3.18 -18.87 -2.76
N ASN A 217 2.56 -17.76 -3.11
CA ASN A 217 1.21 -17.74 -3.67
C ASN A 217 1.21 -17.65 -5.20
N ALA A 218 2.40 -17.48 -5.82
CA ALA A 218 2.58 -17.30 -7.26
C ALA A 218 1.79 -16.10 -7.81
N VAL A 219 1.73 -14.99 -7.06
CA VAL A 219 1.00 -13.77 -7.41
C VAL A 219 1.95 -12.59 -7.52
N GLY A 220 1.85 -11.84 -8.61
CA GLY A 220 2.58 -10.60 -8.85
C GLY A 220 1.70 -9.37 -8.70
N GLU A 221 2.14 -8.36 -7.94
CA GLU A 221 1.46 -7.08 -7.83
C GLU A 221 2.15 -6.01 -8.67
N LEU A 222 1.38 -5.26 -9.48
CA LEU A 222 1.89 -4.15 -10.29
C LEU A 222 1.86 -2.86 -9.47
N GLU A 223 2.99 -2.43 -8.92
CA GLU A 223 3.16 -1.15 -8.23
C GLU A 223 4.64 -0.76 -8.13
N PRO A 224 5.02 0.47 -8.57
CA PRO A 224 4.23 1.48 -9.29
C PRO A 224 4.21 1.28 -10.80
N VAL A 225 3.15 1.77 -11.46
CA VAL A 225 3.05 1.83 -12.92
C VAL A 225 2.83 3.28 -13.37
N GLY A 226 3.61 3.77 -14.35
CA GLY A 226 3.44 5.14 -14.79
C GLY A 226 4.09 5.48 -16.13
N THR A 227 3.59 6.54 -16.78
CA THR A 227 4.12 7.10 -18.02
C THR A 227 4.21 8.62 -17.91
N LEU A 228 5.34 9.18 -18.31
CA LEU A 228 5.55 10.63 -18.37
C LEU A 228 4.45 11.30 -19.21
N PRO A 229 3.93 12.47 -18.78
CA PRO A 229 2.85 13.16 -19.48
C PRO A 229 3.07 13.33 -20.98
N GLU A 230 4.26 13.74 -21.37
CA GLU A 230 4.65 14.00 -22.77
C GLU A 230 4.75 12.73 -23.64
N PHE A 231 4.86 11.56 -23.03
CA PHE A 231 4.91 10.27 -23.73
C PHE A 231 3.61 9.45 -23.60
N ARG A 232 2.54 10.05 -23.11
CA ARG A 232 1.23 9.38 -23.03
C ARG A 232 0.62 9.15 -24.40
N ARG A 233 -0.29 8.19 -24.52
CA ARG A 233 -1.04 7.83 -25.73
C ARG A 233 -0.19 7.20 -26.86
N LEU A 234 1.05 6.81 -26.56
CA LEU A 234 1.94 6.08 -27.46
C LEU A 234 1.95 4.57 -27.22
N GLY A 235 1.11 4.03 -26.35
CA GLY A 235 1.07 2.60 -26.02
C GLY A 235 2.16 2.14 -25.04
N LEU A 236 3.00 3.05 -24.51
CA LEU A 236 4.17 2.70 -23.69
C LEU A 236 3.79 2.00 -22.38
N ALA A 237 2.74 2.47 -21.67
CA ALA A 237 2.26 1.84 -20.46
C ALA A 237 1.85 0.39 -20.69
N ARG A 238 1.13 0.13 -21.79
CA ARG A 238 0.72 -1.23 -22.17
C ARG A 238 1.92 -2.12 -22.44
N ALA A 239 2.89 -1.63 -23.21
CA ALA A 239 4.09 -2.39 -23.56
C ALA A 239 4.94 -2.73 -22.33
N VAL A 240 5.21 -1.75 -21.44
CA VAL A 240 6.02 -1.97 -20.24
C VAL A 240 5.32 -2.90 -19.24
N CYS A 241 3.99 -2.80 -19.07
CA CYS A 241 3.23 -3.73 -18.24
C CYS A 241 3.27 -5.16 -18.81
N LEU A 242 3.09 -5.34 -20.12
CA LEU A 242 3.15 -6.66 -20.73
C LEU A 242 4.52 -7.30 -20.55
N ALA A 243 5.62 -6.56 -20.77
CA ALA A 243 6.96 -7.08 -20.53
C ALA A 243 7.18 -7.49 -19.07
N ALA A 244 6.73 -6.67 -18.12
CA ALA A 244 6.79 -7.01 -16.71
C ALA A 244 5.94 -8.24 -16.36
N LEU A 245 4.74 -8.40 -16.95
CA LEU A 245 3.87 -9.57 -16.76
C LEU A 245 4.50 -10.84 -17.34
N HIS A 246 5.11 -10.79 -18.53
CA HIS A 246 5.87 -11.91 -19.08
C HIS A 246 7.02 -12.30 -18.15
N ALA A 247 7.81 -11.33 -17.69
CA ALA A 247 8.92 -11.58 -16.78
C ALA A 247 8.44 -12.18 -15.43
N ALA A 248 7.29 -11.73 -14.92
CA ALA A 248 6.69 -12.28 -13.70
C ALA A 248 6.22 -13.74 -13.89
N ARG A 249 5.57 -14.05 -15.02
CA ARG A 249 5.18 -15.41 -15.39
C ARG A 249 6.41 -16.32 -15.48
N ASP A 250 7.45 -15.88 -16.17
CA ASP A 250 8.69 -16.64 -16.33
C ASP A 250 9.45 -16.80 -15.00
N ALA A 251 9.17 -15.91 -14.03
CA ALA A 251 9.65 -16.02 -12.66
C ALA A 251 8.76 -16.91 -11.75
N GLY A 252 7.66 -17.46 -12.28
CA GLY A 252 6.77 -18.38 -11.58
C GLY A 252 5.41 -17.82 -11.15
N ALA A 253 5.10 -16.55 -11.46
CA ALA A 253 3.77 -16.02 -11.20
C ALA A 253 2.72 -16.72 -12.09
N ARG A 254 1.55 -17.00 -11.52
CA ARG A 254 0.38 -17.53 -12.22
C ARG A 254 -0.72 -16.49 -12.39
N GLU A 255 -0.76 -15.54 -11.48
CA GLU A 255 -1.73 -14.45 -11.44
C GLU A 255 -1.01 -13.14 -11.18
N ALA A 256 -1.57 -12.04 -11.69
CA ALA A 256 -1.16 -10.70 -11.33
C ALA A 256 -2.35 -9.92 -10.79
N VAL A 257 -2.08 -9.01 -9.85
CA VAL A 257 -3.05 -8.10 -9.23
C VAL A 257 -2.62 -6.65 -9.39
N VAL A 258 -3.61 -5.76 -9.38
CA VAL A 258 -3.40 -4.29 -9.42
C VAL A 258 -4.58 -3.58 -8.79
N TYR A 259 -4.34 -2.42 -8.16
CA TYR A 259 -5.32 -1.73 -7.34
C TYR A 259 -5.53 -0.26 -7.74
N PRO A 260 -6.06 0.03 -8.96
CA PRO A 260 -6.30 1.40 -9.40
C PRO A 260 -7.36 2.09 -8.54
N VAL A 261 -7.12 3.37 -8.22
CA VAL A 261 -8.10 4.24 -7.58
C VAL A 261 -9.15 4.65 -8.61
N ILE A 262 -10.42 4.41 -8.30
CA ILE A 262 -11.54 4.74 -9.17
C ILE A 262 -11.94 6.19 -8.95
N GLY A 263 -12.05 6.93 -10.07
CA GLY A 263 -12.43 8.35 -10.04
C GLY A 263 -11.26 9.28 -9.69
N ASP A 264 -10.02 8.77 -9.64
CA ASP A 264 -8.86 9.64 -9.45
C ASP A 264 -8.61 10.52 -10.68
N PRO A 265 -8.76 11.86 -10.55
CA PRO A 265 -8.53 12.77 -11.67
C PRO A 265 -7.06 12.83 -12.11
N LYS A 266 -6.12 12.38 -11.28
CA LYS A 266 -4.69 12.34 -11.60
C LYS A 266 -4.33 11.14 -12.48
N SER A 267 -5.13 10.07 -12.44
CA SER A 267 -4.87 8.82 -13.15
C SER A 267 -6.09 8.28 -13.92
N PRO A 268 -6.77 9.10 -14.74
CA PRO A 268 -8.02 8.70 -15.40
C PRO A 268 -7.83 7.54 -16.39
N ALA A 269 -6.61 7.31 -16.86
CA ALA A 269 -6.27 6.25 -17.81
C ALA A 269 -5.92 4.90 -17.15
N ALA A 270 -5.80 4.82 -15.83
CA ALA A 270 -5.36 3.62 -15.14
C ALA A 270 -6.35 2.44 -15.32
N LEU A 271 -7.63 2.66 -15.02
CA LEU A 271 -8.65 1.63 -15.15
C LEU A 271 -8.83 1.12 -16.59
N PRO A 272 -8.94 1.98 -17.63
CA PRO A 272 -8.95 1.54 -19.03
C PRO A 272 -7.72 0.72 -19.41
N LEU A 273 -6.52 1.14 -19.01
CA LEU A 273 -5.28 0.40 -19.27
C LEU A 273 -5.34 -1.03 -18.72
N TYR A 274 -5.72 -1.19 -17.45
CA TYR A 274 -5.74 -2.52 -16.83
C TYR A 274 -6.84 -3.41 -17.41
N ARG A 275 -7.98 -2.85 -17.79
CA ARG A 275 -9.03 -3.59 -18.52
C ARG A 275 -8.55 -4.08 -19.89
N ASP A 276 -7.82 -3.23 -20.63
CA ASP A 276 -7.21 -3.58 -21.92
C ASP A 276 -6.11 -4.65 -21.77
N LEU A 277 -5.37 -4.61 -20.67
CA LEU A 277 -4.44 -5.66 -20.27
C LEU A 277 -5.12 -6.95 -19.79
N GLY A 278 -6.43 -7.02 -19.76
CA GLY A 278 -7.20 -8.22 -19.40
C GLY A 278 -7.48 -8.39 -17.91
N PHE A 279 -7.15 -7.43 -17.07
CA PHE A 279 -7.52 -7.47 -15.64
C PHE A 279 -9.04 -7.35 -15.45
N ARG A 280 -9.57 -8.08 -14.48
CA ARG A 280 -10.99 -8.07 -14.11
C ARG A 280 -11.15 -7.74 -12.63
N PRO A 281 -12.12 -6.89 -12.25
CA PRO A 281 -12.37 -6.56 -10.86
C PRO A 281 -12.91 -7.77 -10.11
N TYR A 282 -12.47 -7.94 -8.85
CA TYR A 282 -12.98 -8.99 -7.96
C TYR A 282 -13.40 -8.48 -6.57
N ALA A 283 -12.91 -7.31 -6.15
CA ALA A 283 -13.24 -6.66 -4.89
C ALA A 283 -12.98 -5.16 -4.95
N ARG A 284 -13.33 -4.43 -3.91
CA ARG A 284 -13.04 -2.99 -3.76
C ARG A 284 -12.75 -2.62 -2.32
N THR A 285 -12.06 -1.51 -2.11
CA THR A 285 -11.88 -0.97 -0.78
C THR A 285 -13.12 -0.22 -0.29
N LEU A 286 -13.30 -0.24 1.03
CA LEU A 286 -14.27 0.55 1.79
C LEU A 286 -13.48 1.37 2.81
N THR A 287 -13.68 2.69 2.81
CA THR A 287 -13.06 3.58 3.80
C THR A 287 -14.08 3.94 4.87
N PHE A 288 -13.88 3.41 6.06
CA PHE A 288 -14.69 3.72 7.24
C PHE A 288 -14.12 4.94 7.95
N THR A 289 -15.00 5.76 8.52
CA THR A 289 -14.62 6.94 9.30
C THR A 289 -15.30 6.94 10.66
N ARG A 290 -14.62 7.55 11.65
CA ARG A 290 -15.18 7.81 12.98
C ARG A 290 -14.68 9.15 13.48
N THR A 291 -15.63 10.01 13.90
CA THR A 291 -15.30 11.27 14.58
C THR A 291 -15.15 11.02 16.07
N ARG A 292 -14.02 11.44 16.65
CA ARG A 292 -13.78 11.39 18.08
C ARG A 292 -14.55 12.53 18.77
N CYS A 293 -15.40 12.21 19.74
CA CYS A 293 -15.94 13.25 20.62
C CYS A 293 -14.77 13.90 21.38
N ARG A 294 -14.47 15.17 21.13
CA ARG A 294 -13.58 15.92 22.01
C ARG A 294 -14.26 16.03 23.38
N ILE A 295 -13.72 15.37 24.39
CA ILE A 295 -14.01 15.74 25.78
C ILE A 295 -13.39 17.13 25.96
N PRO A 296 -14.18 18.20 26.21
CA PRO A 296 -13.58 19.49 26.48
C PRO A 296 -12.66 19.34 27.68
N PRO A 297 -11.50 20.03 27.72
CA PRO A 297 -10.65 20.03 28.90
C PRO A 297 -11.52 20.42 30.11
N SER A 298 -11.51 19.58 31.15
CA SER A 298 -12.19 19.86 32.39
C SER A 298 -11.78 21.26 32.86
N SER A 299 -12.72 22.20 32.89
CA SER A 299 -12.50 23.53 33.44
C SER A 299 -12.06 23.33 34.91
N GLY A 300 -10.75 23.49 35.13
CA GLY A 300 -10.17 23.45 36.44
C GLY A 300 -10.97 24.42 37.35
N SER A 301 -11.53 23.92 38.41
CA SER A 301 -12.18 24.68 39.47
C SER A 301 -11.19 25.73 39.96
N ALA A 302 -11.39 26.99 39.58
CA ALA A 302 -10.76 28.12 40.26
C ALA A 302 -11.30 28.16 41.67
N SER A 303 -10.51 27.80 42.64
CA SER A 303 -10.78 28.08 44.07
C SER A 303 -10.80 29.61 44.26
N PRO A 304 -11.80 30.16 44.95
CA PRO A 304 -11.78 31.57 45.30
C PRO A 304 -10.80 31.79 46.47
N GLU A 305 -9.64 32.38 46.16
CA GLU A 305 -8.74 32.92 47.19
C GLU A 305 -9.40 34.10 47.91
N GLY A 306 -9.38 34.00 49.21
CA GLY A 306 -10.07 34.84 50.17
C GLY A 306 -9.64 36.29 50.15
N ALA A 307 -10.64 37.14 50.26
CA ALA A 307 -10.50 38.54 50.66
C ALA A 307 -9.96 38.61 52.08
N HIS A 308 -8.74 39.10 52.29
CA HIS A 308 -8.28 39.66 53.55
C HIS A 308 -8.29 41.16 53.46
N GLN A 309 -9.29 41.75 54.15
CA GLN A 309 -9.23 43.13 54.61
C GLN A 309 -8.09 43.31 55.60
N ARG A 310 -7.28 44.36 55.45
CA ARG A 310 -6.66 45.10 56.53
C ARG A 310 -6.63 46.61 56.20
N THR A 311 -7.27 47.30 57.03
CA THR A 311 -7.11 48.70 57.59
C THR A 311 -6.08 49.59 56.83
#